data_8dd6a0e80660c9f15fb04f67496c7f89
#
_entry.id   8dd6a0e80660c9f15fb04f67496c7f89
#
_cell.length_a   1.000
_cell.length_b   1.000
_cell.length_c   1.000
_cell.angle_alpha   90.00
_cell.angle_beta   90.00
_cell.angle_gamma   90.00
#
_symmetry.space_group_name_H-M   'P 1'
#
loop_
_entity.id
_entity.type
_entity.pdbx_description
1 polymer ?
#
loop_
_entity_poly.entity_id
_entity_poly.type
_entity_poly.pdbx_seq_one_letter_code
_entity_poly.pdbx_strand_id
1 'polypeptide(L)' 'MKLSIITINFNDHAGLDKTIQSVINQTFKDFEYIVIDGASTDGSVDVIKKYAAKLTHWVSEPDTGIY' A
#
# COMPACT_ATOMS: atom_id res chain seq x y z
N MET A 1 -19.28 -8.65 -7.28
CA MET A 1 -18.44 -8.77 -6.07
C MET A 1 -17.17 -7.96 -6.23
N LYS A 2 -16.80 -7.20 -5.22
CA LYS A 2 -15.62 -6.37 -5.25
C LYS A 2 -14.46 -7.07 -4.55
N LEU A 3 -13.29 -7.05 -5.16
CA LEU A 3 -12.09 -7.59 -4.55
C LEU A 3 -11.41 -6.54 -3.69
N SER A 4 -10.77 -6.99 -2.63
CA SER A 4 -9.93 -6.12 -1.80
C SER A 4 -8.50 -6.64 -1.87
N ILE A 5 -7.58 -5.77 -2.22
CA ILE A 5 -6.17 -6.10 -2.27
C ILE A 5 -5.48 -5.34 -1.14
N ILE A 6 -4.76 -6.08 -0.30
CA ILE A 6 -4.09 -5.50 0.86
C ILE A 6 -2.59 -5.73 0.73
N THR A 7 -1.83 -4.66 0.81
CA THR A 7 -0.37 -4.72 0.84
C THR A 7 0.11 -4.28 2.20
N ILE A 8 0.96 -5.09 2.81
CA ILE A 8 1.56 -4.79 4.11
C ILE A 8 3.05 -4.51 3.87
N ASN A 9 3.54 -3.41 4.41
CA ASN A 9 4.90 -2.98 4.20
C ASN A 9 5.58 -2.57 5.50
N PHE A 10 6.89 -2.84 5.58
CA PHE A 10 7.73 -2.32 6.65
C PHE A 10 9.14 -2.12 6.11
N ASN A 11 9.59 -0.86 6.07
CA ASN A 11 10.95 -0.48 5.67
C ASN A 11 11.41 -1.11 4.35
N ASP A 12 10.53 -1.14 3.35
CA ASP A 12 10.87 -1.65 2.03
C ASP A 12 10.26 -0.74 0.96
N HIS A 13 10.73 0.51 0.92
CA HIS A 13 10.15 1.50 0.02
C HIS A 13 10.29 1.11 -1.46
N ALA A 14 11.41 0.51 -1.82
CA ALA A 14 11.62 0.12 -3.22
C ALA A 14 10.67 -1.01 -3.64
N GLY A 15 10.51 -2.02 -2.79
CA GLY A 15 9.57 -3.11 -3.05
C GLY A 15 8.13 -2.62 -3.02
N LEU A 16 7.82 -1.73 -2.08
CA LEU A 16 6.49 -1.14 -2.00
C LEU A 16 6.13 -0.38 -3.27
N ASP A 17 7.05 0.44 -3.78
CA ASP A 17 6.83 1.19 -5.00
C ASP A 17 6.52 0.25 -6.16
N LYS A 18 7.31 -0.81 -6.34
CA LYS A 18 7.08 -1.78 -7.39
C LYS A 18 5.74 -2.48 -7.23
N THR A 19 5.40 -2.86 -6.02
CA THR A 19 4.15 -3.55 -5.74
C THR A 19 2.96 -2.66 -6.07
N ILE A 20 2.98 -1.41 -5.65
CA ILE A 20 1.89 -0.48 -5.93
C ILE A 20 1.76 -0.26 -7.44
N GLN A 21 2.87 -0.07 -8.14
CA GLN A 21 2.83 0.10 -9.59
C GLN A 21 2.21 -1.11 -10.28
N SER A 22 2.57 -2.31 -9.83
CA SER A 22 2.00 -3.53 -10.39
C SER A 22 0.49 -3.57 -10.24
N VAL A 23 -0.01 -3.19 -9.07
CA VAL A 23 -1.44 -3.25 -8.79
C VAL A 23 -2.20 -2.20 -9.59
N ILE A 24 -1.71 -0.96 -9.60
CA ILE A 24 -2.44 0.13 -10.27
C ILE A 24 -2.35 0.03 -11.79
N ASN A 25 -1.42 -0.75 -12.32
CA ASN A 25 -1.28 -0.94 -13.76
C ASN A 25 -2.05 -2.13 -14.29
N GLN A 26 -2.81 -2.82 -13.44
CA GLN A 26 -3.61 -3.95 -13.90
C GLN A 26 -4.77 -3.48 -14.76
N THR A 27 -5.14 -4.33 -15.72
CA THR A 27 -6.29 -4.05 -16.58
C THR A 27 -7.59 -4.02 -15.79
N PHE A 28 -7.74 -4.96 -14.87
CA PHE A 28 -8.92 -5.03 -14.02
C PHE A 28 -8.85 -3.98 -12.94
N LYS A 29 -9.87 -3.13 -12.86
CA LYS A 29 -9.87 -1.99 -11.93
C LYS A 29 -10.98 -2.05 -10.89
N ASP A 30 -11.80 -3.09 -10.91
CA ASP A 30 -12.93 -3.19 -9.99
C ASP A 30 -12.49 -3.83 -8.67
N PHE A 31 -11.62 -3.11 -7.94
CA PHE A 31 -11.14 -3.60 -6.65
C PHE A 31 -10.81 -2.43 -5.74
N GLU A 32 -10.76 -2.72 -4.44
CA GLU A 32 -10.27 -1.78 -3.44
C GLU A 32 -8.81 -2.09 -3.15
N TYR A 33 -7.98 -1.07 -3.09
CA TYR A 33 -6.58 -1.26 -2.78
C TYR A 33 -6.25 -0.57 -1.46
N ILE A 34 -5.79 -1.36 -0.51
CA ILE A 34 -5.48 -0.89 0.84
C ILE A 34 -4.01 -1.16 1.12
N VAL A 35 -3.30 -0.15 1.61
CA VAL A 35 -1.89 -0.28 1.98
C VAL A 35 -1.76 -0.05 3.47
N ILE A 36 -1.10 -0.98 4.15
CA ILE A 36 -0.84 -0.88 5.59
C ILE A 36 0.67 -0.84 5.78
N ASP A 37 1.16 0.23 6.40
CA ASP A 37 2.57 0.40 6.68
C ASP A 37 2.83 0.32 8.18
N GLY A 38 3.89 -0.37 8.56
CA GLY A 38 4.25 -0.59 9.95
C GLY A 38 5.11 0.50 10.55
N ALA A 39 4.82 1.76 10.24
CA ALA A 39 5.57 2.92 10.72
C ALA A 39 7.01 2.89 10.21
N SER A 40 7.17 2.71 8.90
CA SER A 40 8.48 2.67 8.26
C SER A 40 9.22 4.00 8.40
N THR A 41 10.54 3.94 8.46
CA THR A 41 11.39 5.11 8.59
C THR A 41 12.26 5.34 7.35
N ASP A 42 12.08 4.55 6.32
CA ASP A 42 12.94 4.56 5.12
C ASP A 42 12.37 5.34 3.94
N GLY A 43 11.28 6.08 4.15
CA GLY A 43 10.63 6.80 3.06
C GLY A 43 9.43 6.07 2.47
N SER A 44 9.05 4.92 3.03
CA SER A 44 7.89 4.17 2.53
C SER A 44 6.62 5.00 2.59
N VAL A 45 6.45 5.81 3.63
CA VAL A 45 5.27 6.67 3.76
C VAL A 45 5.20 7.66 2.59
N ASP A 46 6.34 8.18 2.16
CA ASP A 46 6.39 9.09 1.01
C ASP A 46 5.96 8.37 -0.28
N VAL A 47 6.35 7.11 -0.43
CA VAL A 47 5.90 6.30 -1.56
C VAL A 47 4.38 6.15 -1.54
N ILE A 48 3.82 5.85 -0.37
CA ILE A 48 2.37 5.72 -0.23
C ILE A 48 1.67 7.03 -0.60
N LYS A 49 2.17 8.14 -0.11
CA LYS A 49 1.59 9.45 -0.41
C LYS A 49 1.65 9.78 -1.89
N LYS A 50 2.70 9.33 -2.56
CA LYS A 50 2.87 9.54 -4.00
C LYS A 50 1.73 8.87 -4.78
N TYR A 51 1.25 7.72 -4.30
CA TYR A 51 0.19 6.96 -4.97
C TYR A 51 -1.16 7.09 -4.27
N ALA A 52 -1.29 7.95 -3.28
CA ALA A 52 -2.50 8.01 -2.45
C ALA A 52 -3.78 8.18 -3.27
N ALA A 53 -3.72 8.94 -4.35
CA ALA A 53 -4.90 9.14 -5.20
C ALA A 53 -5.36 7.86 -5.89
N LYS A 54 -4.51 6.84 -5.95
CA LYS A 54 -4.81 5.54 -6.56
C LYS A 54 -5.24 4.51 -5.53
N LEU A 55 -5.14 4.82 -4.25
CA LEU A 55 -5.46 3.89 -3.18
C LEU A 55 -6.86 4.16 -2.64
N THR A 56 -7.56 3.09 -2.28
CA THR A 56 -8.84 3.24 -1.61
C THR A 56 -8.62 3.73 -0.18
N HIS A 57 -7.61 3.17 0.48
CA HIS A 57 -7.30 3.52 1.85
C HIS A 57 -5.84 3.16 2.14
N TRP A 58 -5.23 3.87 3.07
CA TRP A 58 -3.92 3.51 3.56
C TRP A 58 -3.75 3.99 4.99
N VAL A 59 -2.85 3.35 5.71
CA VAL A 59 -2.53 3.72 7.08
C VAL A 59 -1.06 3.42 7.33
N SER A 60 -0.43 4.24 8.15
CA SER A 60 0.94 4.01 8.59
C SER A 60 0.95 4.14 10.11
N GLU A 61 1.20 3.05 10.79
CA GLU A 61 1.26 3.03 12.25
C GLU A 61 2.07 1.84 12.72
N PRO A 62 2.61 1.89 13.94
CA PRO A 62 3.44 0.81 14.44
C PRO A 62 2.69 -0.51 14.42
N ASP A 63 3.43 -1.58 14.06
CA ASP A 63 2.86 -2.92 14.09
C ASP A 63 2.56 -3.32 15.52
N THR A 64 1.30 -3.52 15.82
CA THR A 64 0.86 -3.94 17.14
C THR A 64 0.50 -5.42 17.19
N GLY A 65 0.68 -6.11 16.07
CA GLY A 65 0.37 -7.52 15.99
C GLY A 65 -1.10 -7.85 15.85
N ILE A 66 -1.92 -6.88 15.51
CA ILE A 66 -3.37 -7.08 15.42
C ILE A 66 -3.85 -7.30 13.99
N TYR A 67 -2.96 -7.33 13.03
CA TYR A 67 -3.34 -7.68 11.67
C TYR A 67 -2.46 -8.75 11.08
#